data_30380823b83ddb41b08cfb92461ccbb7
#
_entry.id   30380823b83ddb41b08cfb92461ccbb7
#
_cell.length_a   1.000
_cell.length_b   1.000
_cell.length_c   1.000
_cell.angle_alpha   90.00
_cell.angle_beta   90.00
_cell.angle_gamma   90.00
#
_symmetry.space_group_name_H-M   'P 1'
#
loop_
_entity.id
_entity.type
_entity.pdbx_description
1 polymer ?
#
loop_
_entity_poly.entity_id
_entity_poly.type
_entity_poly.pdbx_seq_one_letter_code
_entity_poly.pdbx_strand_id
1 'polypeptide(L)'
;MEIMKYAIPGYEDVTAEYLLGIFGNPIKHTLSPVIHDTLSDALGLSERYVPFCVEDEELSHCVKLAYDEGVLGLNITVPHKQHVMETLVDVDIAAKTIGAVNTLVRVEGGYKGYNTDMPGLAKALETEGIALKDETVIMLGAGGAARAVAYMCVSYGAKQVYIVNRTFARAQAIADDMNAFAGKTVVQAVASEDYKSIPDGKYLMIQCTSVGLHEGDGMPFDFGDAFYAMAKAGVDLIYNPAQTPFLKEMAKLGVPAVNGLKMLLYQGILAYELWNDLTVSETLTDKVYLALQDAIYGKKRGDNIVLIGYMGAGKTTVGKALAGKLGYEFIDTDLYIEAQEGMTIPDIFEKKGEAYFRTLETNVIKELREKTHCVIATGGGLPLRKENSDLLKEVGTVYYLMADADTTYARVKHCTNRPLLQCDDPYAKIQAMMKERGSVYARACHIRVRTDCGTLEEVMDEIK
;
A
#
# COMPACT_ATOMS: atom_id res chain seq x y z
N MET A 1 -20.10 -27.43 6.67
CA MET A 1 -18.65 -27.72 6.55
C MET A 1 -18.06 -27.90 7.94
N GLU A 2 -17.37 -29.00 8.17
CA GLU A 2 -16.79 -29.29 9.48
C GLU A 2 -15.65 -28.35 9.86
N ILE A 3 -14.94 -27.80 8.88
CA ILE A 3 -13.87 -26.81 9.10
C ILE A 3 -14.40 -25.56 9.82
N MET A 4 -15.70 -25.23 9.65
CA MET A 4 -16.28 -24.04 10.29
C MET A 4 -16.31 -24.10 11.83
N LYS A 5 -16.13 -25.26 12.45
CA LYS A 5 -15.97 -25.37 13.92
C LYS A 5 -14.70 -24.66 14.45
N TYR A 6 -13.73 -24.40 13.57
CA TYR A 6 -12.51 -23.67 13.90
C TYR A 6 -12.61 -22.16 13.60
N ALA A 7 -13.72 -21.71 12.97
CA ALA A 7 -13.94 -20.29 12.71
C ALA A 7 -13.98 -19.50 14.01
N ILE A 8 -13.39 -18.30 14.00
CA ILE A 8 -13.45 -17.42 15.16
C ILE A 8 -14.86 -16.82 15.34
N PRO A 9 -15.25 -16.36 16.55
CA PRO A 9 -16.54 -15.74 16.78
C PRO A 9 -16.88 -14.65 15.79
N GLY A 10 -18.09 -14.71 15.22
CA GLY A 10 -18.58 -13.80 14.19
C GLY A 10 -18.44 -14.31 12.75
N TYR A 11 -17.80 -15.46 12.54
CA TYR A 11 -17.62 -16.10 11.22
C TYR A 11 -18.27 -17.49 11.13
N GLU A 12 -18.92 -17.98 12.18
CA GLU A 12 -19.46 -19.35 12.28
C GLU A 12 -20.54 -19.64 11.23
N ASP A 13 -21.33 -18.61 10.88
CA ASP A 13 -22.48 -18.71 9.97
C ASP A 13 -22.16 -18.17 8.54
N VAL A 14 -20.89 -17.96 8.22
CA VAL A 14 -20.49 -17.49 6.89
C VAL A 14 -20.84 -18.56 5.86
N THR A 15 -21.64 -18.17 4.87
CA THR A 15 -22.01 -19.00 3.73
C THR A 15 -21.49 -18.33 2.45
N ALA A 16 -20.85 -19.12 1.61
CA ALA A 16 -20.38 -18.68 0.30
C ALA A 16 -20.33 -19.88 -0.64
N GLU A 17 -20.29 -19.63 -1.94
CA GLU A 17 -20.06 -20.67 -2.93
C GLU A 17 -18.64 -21.23 -2.79
N TYR A 18 -17.69 -20.34 -2.49
CA TYR A 18 -16.28 -20.67 -2.27
C TYR A 18 -15.75 -20.06 -0.97
N LEU A 19 -14.91 -20.80 -0.28
CA LEU A 19 -14.21 -20.32 0.91
C LEU A 19 -12.72 -20.11 0.65
N LEU A 20 -12.25 -19.00 1.16
CA LEU A 20 -10.86 -18.68 1.43
C LEU A 20 -10.66 -18.57 2.94
N GLY A 21 -9.43 -18.60 3.43
CA GLY A 21 -9.25 -18.43 4.86
C GLY A 21 -7.82 -18.22 5.32
N ILE A 22 -7.65 -18.16 6.63
CA ILE A 22 -6.35 -18.09 7.29
C ILE A 22 -6.30 -18.98 8.51
N PHE A 23 -5.25 -19.77 8.66
CA PHE A 23 -4.94 -20.54 9.85
C PHE A 23 -3.89 -19.83 10.69
N GLY A 24 -4.16 -19.71 12.00
CA GLY A 24 -3.24 -19.11 12.96
C GLY A 24 -3.73 -19.23 14.39
N ASN A 25 -2.83 -18.97 15.36
CA ASN A 25 -3.19 -18.95 16.78
C ASN A 25 -2.22 -18.04 17.56
N PRO A 26 -2.66 -16.90 18.14
CA PRO A 26 -4.01 -16.32 18.02
C PRO A 26 -4.26 -15.65 16.68
N ILE A 27 -5.53 -15.60 16.22
CA ILE A 27 -5.90 -15.04 14.90
C ILE A 27 -6.99 -13.96 14.98
N LYS A 28 -7.49 -13.62 16.17
CA LYS A 28 -8.64 -12.72 16.38
C LYS A 28 -8.49 -11.30 15.79
N HIS A 29 -7.26 -10.82 15.60
CA HIS A 29 -6.98 -9.45 15.17
C HIS A 29 -6.48 -9.39 13.73
N THR A 30 -6.71 -10.45 12.93
CA THR A 30 -6.31 -10.45 11.52
C THR A 30 -7.10 -9.43 10.71
N LEU A 31 -6.41 -8.78 9.79
CA LEU A 31 -6.99 -7.83 8.83
C LEU A 31 -7.15 -8.45 7.43
N SER A 32 -6.76 -9.72 7.28
CA SER A 32 -6.88 -10.43 6.00
C SER A 32 -8.32 -10.44 5.45
N PRO A 33 -9.39 -10.60 6.26
CA PRO A 33 -10.75 -10.47 5.76
C PRO A 33 -11.03 -9.14 5.06
N VAL A 34 -10.51 -8.02 5.58
CA VAL A 34 -10.68 -6.70 4.95
C VAL A 34 -10.09 -6.68 3.54
N ILE A 35 -8.94 -7.32 3.32
CA ILE A 35 -8.31 -7.40 1.99
C ILE A 35 -9.17 -8.25 1.06
N HIS A 36 -9.41 -9.49 1.45
CA HIS A 36 -9.97 -10.51 0.55
C HIS A 36 -11.45 -10.30 0.29
N ASP A 37 -12.25 -9.92 1.31
CA ASP A 37 -13.66 -9.61 1.10
C ASP A 37 -13.86 -8.34 0.26
N THR A 38 -13.01 -7.30 0.45
CA THR A 38 -13.04 -6.12 -0.43
C THR A 38 -12.73 -6.47 -1.88
N LEU A 39 -11.77 -7.38 -2.13
CA LEU A 39 -11.43 -7.86 -3.47
C LEU A 39 -12.60 -8.65 -4.07
N SER A 40 -13.14 -9.63 -3.34
CA SER A 40 -14.23 -10.48 -3.82
C SER A 40 -15.49 -9.68 -4.12
N ASP A 41 -15.87 -8.75 -3.23
CA ASP A 41 -17.04 -7.89 -3.41
C ASP A 41 -16.87 -6.98 -4.64
N ALA A 42 -15.71 -6.36 -4.84
CA ALA A 42 -15.45 -5.48 -5.97
C ALA A 42 -15.39 -6.22 -7.32
N LEU A 43 -14.98 -7.49 -7.31
CA LEU A 43 -14.92 -8.35 -8.50
C LEU A 43 -16.21 -9.14 -8.74
N GLY A 44 -17.18 -9.06 -7.83
CA GLY A 44 -18.45 -9.79 -7.91
C GLY A 44 -18.30 -11.30 -7.76
N LEU A 45 -17.27 -11.75 -7.01
CA LEU A 45 -17.02 -13.17 -6.76
C LEU A 45 -17.75 -13.63 -5.49
N SER A 46 -18.31 -14.84 -5.56
CA SER A 46 -19.05 -15.45 -4.43
C SER A 46 -18.08 -16.14 -3.45
N GLU A 47 -17.05 -15.41 -3.02
CA GLU A 47 -16.04 -15.88 -2.08
C GLU A 47 -16.18 -15.17 -0.74
N ARG A 48 -15.82 -15.85 0.33
CA ARG A 48 -15.70 -15.25 1.68
C ARG A 48 -14.45 -15.75 2.37
N TYR A 49 -13.82 -14.84 3.10
CA TYR A 49 -12.56 -15.12 3.78
C TYR A 49 -12.78 -15.33 5.28
N VAL A 50 -12.44 -16.50 5.78
CA VAL A 50 -12.72 -16.94 7.14
C VAL A 50 -11.42 -17.12 7.93
N PRO A 51 -11.27 -16.43 9.09
CA PRO A 51 -10.20 -16.72 10.03
C PRO A 51 -10.52 -17.98 10.86
N PHE A 52 -9.60 -18.94 10.90
CA PHE A 52 -9.69 -20.17 11.66
C PHE A 52 -8.62 -20.20 12.75
N CYS A 53 -9.03 -20.40 14.01
CA CYS A 53 -8.12 -20.60 15.12
C CYS A 53 -7.76 -22.09 15.20
N VAL A 54 -6.53 -22.43 14.82
CA VAL A 54 -6.06 -23.81 14.70
C VAL A 54 -4.88 -24.01 15.66
N GLU A 55 -4.94 -25.03 16.50
CA GLU A 55 -3.81 -25.46 17.34
C GLU A 55 -2.77 -26.18 16.49
N ASP A 56 -1.51 -26.16 16.93
CA ASP A 56 -0.40 -26.73 16.12
C ASP A 56 -0.55 -28.26 15.91
N GLU A 57 -1.08 -28.93 16.92
CA GLU A 57 -1.35 -30.39 16.88
C GLU A 57 -2.46 -30.75 15.90
N GLU A 58 -3.37 -29.82 15.59
CA GLU A 58 -4.50 -30.02 14.67
C GLU A 58 -4.19 -29.58 13.25
N LEU A 59 -3.06 -28.92 13.02
CA LEU A 59 -2.73 -28.27 11.73
C LEU A 59 -2.88 -29.24 10.55
N SER A 60 -2.26 -30.42 10.62
CA SER A 60 -2.30 -31.41 9.54
C SER A 60 -3.72 -31.91 9.26
N HIS A 61 -4.51 -32.10 10.29
CA HIS A 61 -5.91 -32.48 10.17
C HIS A 61 -6.72 -31.37 9.51
N CYS A 62 -6.57 -30.11 9.96
CA CYS A 62 -7.30 -28.97 9.43
C CYS A 62 -6.94 -28.66 7.97
N VAL A 63 -5.67 -28.80 7.55
CA VAL A 63 -5.24 -28.63 6.16
C VAL A 63 -5.92 -29.68 5.26
N LYS A 64 -5.94 -30.93 5.70
CA LYS A 64 -6.64 -32.01 4.97
C LYS A 64 -8.14 -31.75 4.91
N LEU A 65 -8.77 -31.40 6.02
CA LEU A 65 -10.20 -31.12 6.13
C LEU A 65 -10.61 -29.97 5.20
N ALA A 66 -9.85 -28.86 5.20
CA ALA A 66 -10.07 -27.73 4.30
C ALA A 66 -10.00 -28.14 2.82
N TYR A 67 -9.04 -29.01 2.48
CA TYR A 67 -8.94 -29.55 1.12
C TYR A 67 -10.17 -30.42 0.78
N ASP A 68 -10.50 -31.37 1.60
CA ASP A 68 -11.63 -32.29 1.38
C ASP A 68 -12.97 -31.53 1.24
N GLU A 69 -13.14 -30.44 1.96
CA GLU A 69 -14.34 -29.59 1.93
C GLU A 69 -14.33 -28.47 0.87
N GLY A 70 -13.29 -28.40 0.03
CA GLY A 70 -13.29 -27.54 -1.16
C GLY A 70 -12.82 -26.10 -0.91
N VAL A 71 -12.14 -25.80 0.22
CA VAL A 71 -11.53 -24.49 0.42
C VAL A 71 -10.52 -24.19 -0.68
N LEU A 72 -10.69 -23.05 -1.38
CA LEU A 72 -9.87 -22.70 -2.56
C LEU A 72 -8.44 -22.35 -2.18
N GLY A 73 -8.27 -21.62 -1.10
CA GLY A 73 -6.97 -21.16 -0.68
C GLY A 73 -6.92 -20.77 0.79
N LEU A 74 -5.74 -20.85 1.36
CA LEU A 74 -5.50 -20.52 2.76
C LEU A 74 -4.26 -19.66 2.91
N ASN A 75 -4.33 -18.61 3.71
CA ASN A 75 -3.14 -18.04 4.29
C ASN A 75 -2.75 -18.82 5.55
N ILE A 76 -1.47 -18.78 5.87
CA ILE A 76 -0.89 -19.39 7.07
C ILE A 76 -0.12 -18.31 7.82
N THR A 77 -0.41 -18.19 9.12
CA THR A 77 0.34 -17.26 9.96
C THR A 77 0.92 -17.97 11.20
N VAL A 78 1.44 -17.20 12.13
CA VAL A 78 2.06 -17.72 13.36
C VAL A 78 1.07 -18.61 14.10
N PRO A 79 1.52 -19.79 14.62
CA PRO A 79 2.89 -20.34 14.60
C PRO A 79 3.19 -21.24 13.40
N HIS A 80 2.27 -21.47 12.49
CA HIS A 80 2.20 -22.60 11.56
C HIS A 80 3.07 -22.49 10.29
N LYS A 81 3.65 -21.32 9.95
CA LYS A 81 4.33 -21.08 8.66
C LYS A 81 5.44 -22.09 8.30
N GLN A 82 6.08 -22.69 9.29
CA GLN A 82 7.11 -23.72 9.09
C GLN A 82 6.49 -25.11 9.08
N HIS A 83 5.66 -25.43 10.08
CA HIS A 83 5.09 -26.76 10.28
C HIS A 83 4.14 -27.18 9.15
N VAL A 84 3.43 -26.23 8.53
CA VAL A 84 2.51 -26.51 7.41
C VAL A 84 3.21 -27.14 6.21
N MET A 85 4.51 -26.89 6.04
CA MET A 85 5.27 -27.41 4.88
C MET A 85 5.26 -28.93 4.79
N GLU A 86 5.15 -29.62 5.93
CA GLU A 86 5.10 -31.09 6.00
C GLU A 86 3.76 -31.68 5.49
N THR A 87 2.72 -30.84 5.39
CA THR A 87 1.37 -31.24 4.96
C THR A 87 1.11 -31.02 3.47
N LEU A 88 2.05 -30.43 2.74
CA LEU A 88 1.85 -29.95 1.38
C LEU A 88 2.35 -30.95 0.34
N VAL A 89 1.65 -31.00 -0.80
CA VAL A 89 2.07 -31.85 -1.93
C VAL A 89 3.23 -31.25 -2.72
N ASP A 90 3.37 -29.92 -2.71
CA ASP A 90 4.52 -29.21 -3.30
C ASP A 90 4.74 -27.88 -2.57
N VAL A 91 5.95 -27.34 -2.64
CA VAL A 91 6.32 -26.04 -2.10
C VAL A 91 7.17 -25.29 -3.12
N ASP A 92 6.84 -24.03 -3.34
CA ASP A 92 7.61 -23.17 -4.24
C ASP A 92 9.07 -23.02 -3.80
N ILE A 93 9.96 -22.78 -4.76
CA ILE A 93 11.42 -22.71 -4.51
C ILE A 93 11.76 -21.58 -3.51
N ALA A 94 11.15 -20.40 -3.66
CA ALA A 94 11.37 -19.31 -2.75
C ALA A 94 10.92 -19.66 -1.33
N ALA A 95 9.73 -20.23 -1.18
CA ALA A 95 9.20 -20.67 0.11
C ALA A 95 10.07 -21.76 0.77
N LYS A 96 10.61 -22.70 -0.03
CA LYS A 96 11.58 -23.71 0.43
C LYS A 96 12.87 -23.07 0.97
N THR A 97 13.42 -22.09 0.24
CA THR A 97 14.66 -21.39 0.64
C THR A 97 14.44 -20.52 1.88
N ILE A 98 13.30 -19.85 1.98
CA ILE A 98 12.89 -19.08 3.16
C ILE A 98 12.64 -20.01 4.35
N GLY A 99 12.19 -21.26 4.11
CA GLY A 99 11.80 -22.21 5.14
C GLY A 99 10.46 -21.83 5.81
N ALA A 100 9.58 -21.13 5.09
CA ALA A 100 8.27 -20.72 5.58
C ALA A 100 7.27 -20.52 4.44
N VAL A 101 6.04 -21.01 4.65
CA VAL A 101 4.89 -20.86 3.76
C VAL A 101 3.85 -20.00 4.45
N ASN A 102 3.29 -19.01 3.73
CA ASN A 102 2.18 -18.19 4.22
C ASN A 102 0.95 -18.25 3.31
N THR A 103 1.00 -18.96 2.19
CA THR A 103 -0.10 -19.05 1.22
C THR A 103 -0.19 -20.46 0.65
N LEU A 104 -1.35 -21.08 0.73
CA LEU A 104 -1.68 -22.38 0.18
C LEU A 104 -2.61 -22.20 -1.00
N VAL A 105 -2.24 -22.77 -2.14
CA VAL A 105 -3.04 -22.80 -3.37
C VAL A 105 -3.49 -24.22 -3.62
N ARG A 106 -4.79 -24.41 -3.86
CA ARG A 106 -5.38 -25.69 -4.16
C ARG A 106 -4.86 -26.22 -5.49
N VAL A 107 -4.34 -27.45 -5.48
CA VAL A 107 -3.89 -28.19 -6.67
C VAL A 107 -4.42 -29.62 -6.61
N GLU A 108 -4.15 -30.41 -7.65
CA GLU A 108 -4.53 -31.82 -7.62
C GLU A 108 -3.81 -32.56 -6.47
N GLY A 109 -4.58 -33.24 -5.65
CA GLY A 109 -4.08 -34.06 -4.53
C GLY A 109 -3.79 -33.31 -3.23
N GLY A 110 -3.93 -31.99 -3.17
CA GLY A 110 -3.67 -31.22 -1.95
C GLY A 110 -3.45 -29.74 -2.18
N TYR A 111 -2.58 -29.16 -1.36
CA TYR A 111 -2.17 -27.75 -1.51
C TYR A 111 -0.70 -27.64 -1.87
N LYS A 112 -0.40 -26.65 -2.74
CA LYS A 112 0.95 -26.15 -2.99
C LYS A 112 1.21 -24.90 -2.16
N GLY A 113 2.37 -24.82 -1.50
CA GLY A 113 2.76 -23.74 -0.62
C GLY A 113 3.60 -22.67 -1.31
N TYR A 114 3.31 -21.40 -0.98
CA TYR A 114 4.02 -20.21 -1.44
C TYR A 114 4.39 -19.32 -0.28
N ASN A 115 5.30 -18.38 -0.51
CA ASN A 115 5.57 -17.27 0.40
C ASN A 115 5.33 -15.95 -0.32
N THR A 116 4.21 -15.27 0.01
CA THR A 116 3.84 -13.97 -0.54
C THR A 116 4.33 -12.80 0.30
N ASP A 117 4.88 -13.02 1.51
CA ASP A 117 5.41 -11.96 2.38
C ASP A 117 6.57 -11.23 1.71
N MET A 118 7.51 -12.01 1.14
CA MET A 118 8.71 -11.47 0.51
C MET A 118 8.40 -10.63 -0.74
N PRO A 119 7.69 -11.13 -1.77
CA PRO A 119 7.33 -10.32 -2.93
C PRO A 119 6.37 -9.18 -2.57
N GLY A 120 5.53 -9.35 -1.56
CA GLY A 120 4.67 -8.29 -1.03
C GLY A 120 5.46 -7.12 -0.44
N LEU A 121 6.50 -7.41 0.35
CA LEU A 121 7.40 -6.36 0.85
C LEU A 121 8.20 -5.70 -0.28
N ALA A 122 8.74 -6.48 -1.22
CA ALA A 122 9.47 -5.95 -2.37
C ALA A 122 8.59 -4.99 -3.19
N LYS A 123 7.33 -5.36 -3.44
CA LYS A 123 6.35 -4.51 -4.13
C LYS A 123 6.02 -3.24 -3.34
N ALA A 124 5.89 -3.35 -2.03
CA ALA A 124 5.70 -2.19 -1.15
C ALA A 124 6.85 -1.19 -1.27
N LEU A 125 8.09 -1.66 -1.23
CA LEU A 125 9.29 -0.81 -1.39
C LEU A 125 9.36 -0.16 -2.77
N GLU A 126 9.08 -0.92 -3.84
CA GLU A 126 9.02 -0.42 -5.21
C GLU A 126 8.04 0.76 -5.34
N THR A 127 6.82 0.64 -4.79
CA THR A 127 5.79 1.70 -4.85
C THR A 127 6.16 2.95 -4.07
N GLU A 128 7.06 2.83 -3.10
CA GLU A 128 7.61 3.95 -2.33
C GLU A 128 8.94 4.49 -2.90
N GLY A 129 9.39 3.94 -4.04
CA GLY A 129 10.64 4.35 -4.69
C GLY A 129 11.90 3.94 -3.91
N ILE A 130 11.80 2.94 -3.02
CA ILE A 130 12.93 2.42 -2.25
C ILE A 130 13.54 1.23 -3.00
N ALA A 131 14.70 1.43 -3.59
CA ALA A 131 15.42 0.39 -4.31
C ALA A 131 16.17 -0.55 -3.34
N LEU A 132 16.31 -1.82 -3.76
CA LEU A 132 17.15 -2.82 -3.07
C LEU A 132 18.44 -3.11 -3.86
N LYS A 133 18.38 -3.02 -5.19
CA LYS A 133 19.51 -3.34 -6.05
C LYS A 133 20.69 -2.40 -5.78
N ASP A 134 21.87 -2.99 -5.60
CA ASP A 134 23.13 -2.31 -5.30
C ASP A 134 23.16 -1.55 -3.96
N GLU A 135 22.15 -1.75 -3.12
CA GLU A 135 22.03 -1.11 -1.83
C GLU A 135 22.76 -1.85 -0.72
N THR A 136 23.26 -1.10 0.26
CA THR A 136 23.72 -1.66 1.53
C THR A 136 22.60 -1.50 2.56
N VAL A 137 22.24 -2.62 3.19
CA VAL A 137 21.11 -2.74 4.09
C VAL A 137 21.56 -3.04 5.51
N ILE A 138 20.99 -2.38 6.50
CA ILE A 138 21.07 -2.77 7.92
C ILE A 138 19.69 -3.32 8.33
N MET A 139 19.65 -4.60 8.69
CA MET A 139 18.49 -5.23 9.27
C MET A 139 18.60 -5.22 10.80
N LEU A 140 17.60 -4.68 11.46
CA LEU A 140 17.51 -4.62 12.93
C LEU A 140 16.61 -5.78 13.41
N GLY A 141 17.24 -6.85 13.91
CA GLY A 141 16.58 -8.04 14.40
C GLY A 141 16.72 -9.26 13.50
N ALA A 142 16.66 -10.45 14.10
CA ALA A 142 16.70 -11.78 13.46
C ALA A 142 15.51 -12.64 13.93
N GLY A 143 14.31 -12.04 13.93
CA GLY A 143 13.03 -12.69 14.27
C GLY A 143 12.38 -13.43 13.11
N GLY A 144 11.12 -13.82 13.27
CA GLY A 144 10.37 -14.65 12.31
C GLY A 144 10.31 -14.09 10.88
N ALA A 145 10.15 -12.77 10.72
CA ALA A 145 10.12 -12.14 9.40
C ALA A 145 11.52 -11.88 8.81
N ALA A 146 12.57 -11.83 9.64
CA ALA A 146 13.91 -11.42 9.21
C ALA A 146 14.50 -12.33 8.12
N ARG A 147 14.17 -13.63 8.12
CA ARG A 147 14.65 -14.58 7.11
C ARG A 147 14.08 -14.26 5.72
N ALA A 148 12.78 -13.96 5.64
CA ALA A 148 12.13 -13.55 4.39
C ALA A 148 12.69 -12.21 3.88
N VAL A 149 12.95 -11.25 4.79
CA VAL A 149 13.57 -9.97 4.46
C VAL A 149 15.00 -10.13 3.95
N ALA A 150 15.82 -10.97 4.60
CA ALA A 150 17.18 -11.27 4.15
C ALA A 150 17.18 -11.93 2.77
N TYR A 151 16.28 -12.92 2.55
CA TYR A 151 16.10 -13.56 1.25
C TYR A 151 15.71 -12.53 0.17
N MET A 152 14.77 -11.64 0.48
CA MET A 152 14.38 -10.53 -0.42
C MET A 152 15.59 -9.67 -0.77
N CYS A 153 16.35 -9.18 0.22
CA CYS A 153 17.50 -8.34 -0.03
C CYS A 153 18.52 -9.01 -0.98
N VAL A 154 18.82 -10.28 -0.73
CA VAL A 154 19.76 -11.05 -1.58
C VAL A 154 19.19 -11.26 -2.98
N SER A 155 17.92 -11.68 -3.11
CA SER A 155 17.28 -11.98 -4.39
C SER A 155 17.11 -10.74 -5.27
N TYR A 156 16.88 -9.57 -4.67
CA TYR A 156 16.75 -8.29 -5.39
C TYR A 156 18.09 -7.54 -5.54
N GLY A 157 19.20 -8.22 -5.25
CA GLY A 157 20.53 -7.73 -5.60
C GLY A 157 21.10 -6.68 -4.66
N ALA A 158 20.78 -6.74 -3.37
CA ALA A 158 21.48 -5.92 -2.37
C ALA A 158 23.00 -6.18 -2.43
N LYS A 159 23.77 -5.11 -2.32
CA LYS A 159 25.24 -5.17 -2.35
C LYS A 159 25.79 -5.85 -1.10
N GLN A 160 25.23 -5.51 0.05
CA GLN A 160 25.64 -6.00 1.36
C GLN A 160 24.47 -5.89 2.33
N VAL A 161 24.31 -6.87 3.22
CA VAL A 161 23.31 -6.88 4.30
C VAL A 161 23.99 -7.11 5.63
N TYR A 162 23.81 -6.22 6.59
CA TYR A 162 24.22 -6.39 7.98
C TYR A 162 22.99 -6.76 8.81
N ILE A 163 23.00 -7.92 9.48
CA ILE A 163 21.91 -8.33 10.38
C ILE A 163 22.36 -8.11 11.81
N VAL A 164 21.83 -7.08 12.46
CA VAL A 164 22.15 -6.74 13.85
C VAL A 164 21.15 -7.41 14.77
N ASN A 165 21.62 -8.24 15.70
CA ASN A 165 20.74 -8.93 16.65
C ASN A 165 21.40 -9.17 18.01
N ARG A 166 20.59 -9.12 19.08
CA ARG A 166 21.04 -9.43 20.46
C ARG A 166 21.56 -10.87 20.58
N THR A 167 20.85 -11.82 19.98
CA THR A 167 21.30 -13.22 19.92
C THR A 167 22.06 -13.43 18.61
N PHE A 168 23.37 -13.26 18.65
CA PHE A 168 24.25 -13.37 17.48
C PHE A 168 24.01 -14.65 16.66
N ALA A 169 23.88 -15.80 17.32
CA ALA A 169 23.66 -17.08 16.63
C ALA A 169 22.44 -17.11 15.71
N ARG A 170 21.36 -16.37 16.02
CA ARG A 170 20.20 -16.26 15.13
C ARG A 170 20.50 -15.48 13.86
N ALA A 171 21.23 -14.37 13.99
CA ALA A 171 21.66 -13.57 12.86
C ALA A 171 22.65 -14.36 11.98
N GLN A 172 23.57 -15.09 12.63
CA GLN A 172 24.57 -15.91 11.94
C GLN A 172 23.92 -17.03 11.13
N ALA A 173 22.93 -17.74 11.68
CA ALA A 173 22.23 -18.80 10.96
C ALA A 173 21.54 -18.25 9.69
N ILE A 174 20.91 -17.07 9.76
CA ILE A 174 20.31 -16.43 8.58
C ILE A 174 21.42 -16.04 7.58
N ALA A 175 22.52 -15.48 8.04
CA ALA A 175 23.64 -15.06 7.18
C ALA A 175 24.26 -16.26 6.44
N ASP A 176 24.47 -17.38 7.13
CA ASP A 176 25.03 -18.61 6.55
C ASP A 176 24.13 -19.16 5.43
N ASP A 177 22.83 -19.28 5.69
CA ASP A 177 21.87 -19.77 4.72
C ASP A 177 21.75 -18.84 3.50
N MET A 178 21.72 -17.53 3.72
CA MET A 178 21.61 -16.56 2.62
C MET A 178 22.87 -16.47 1.79
N ASN A 179 24.06 -16.60 2.40
CA ASN A 179 25.33 -16.65 1.70
C ASN A 179 25.48 -17.96 0.90
N ALA A 180 25.02 -19.09 1.44
CA ALA A 180 24.96 -20.35 0.70
C ALA A 180 24.02 -20.22 -0.52
N PHE A 181 22.84 -19.62 -0.35
CA PHE A 181 21.90 -19.34 -1.45
C PHE A 181 22.52 -18.41 -2.51
N ALA A 182 23.19 -17.33 -2.10
CA ALA A 182 23.84 -16.38 -3.00
C ALA A 182 25.08 -16.89 -3.72
N GLY A 183 25.68 -17.98 -3.23
CA GLY A 183 26.99 -18.50 -3.69
C GLY A 183 28.16 -17.54 -3.41
N LYS A 184 27.98 -16.53 -2.57
CA LYS A 184 28.98 -15.51 -2.19
C LYS A 184 28.61 -14.87 -0.84
N THR A 185 29.57 -14.22 -0.19
CA THR A 185 29.32 -13.49 1.04
C THR A 185 28.66 -12.15 0.74
N VAL A 186 27.37 -12.05 1.03
CA VAL A 186 26.52 -10.84 0.88
C VAL A 186 25.93 -10.45 2.23
N VAL A 187 25.72 -11.40 3.13
CA VAL A 187 25.07 -11.18 4.43
C VAL A 187 26.10 -11.38 5.54
N GLN A 188 26.16 -10.43 6.46
CA GLN A 188 27.03 -10.47 7.63
C GLN A 188 26.21 -10.32 8.90
N ALA A 189 26.35 -11.25 9.83
CA ALA A 189 25.82 -11.12 11.18
C ALA A 189 26.67 -10.18 12.02
N VAL A 190 26.00 -9.36 12.83
CA VAL A 190 26.64 -8.42 13.75
C VAL A 190 25.96 -8.55 15.12
N ALA A 191 26.72 -8.79 16.16
CA ALA A 191 26.21 -8.75 17.52
C ALA A 191 25.78 -7.32 17.88
N SER A 192 24.72 -7.14 18.65
CA SER A 192 24.22 -5.80 18.98
C SER A 192 25.26 -4.93 19.69
N GLU A 193 26.14 -5.52 20.51
CA GLU A 193 27.27 -4.85 21.19
C GLU A 193 28.36 -4.40 20.21
N ASP A 194 28.48 -5.08 19.08
CA ASP A 194 29.52 -4.83 18.05
C ASP A 194 29.00 -3.95 16.89
N TYR A 195 27.85 -3.27 17.03
CA TYR A 195 27.25 -2.46 15.96
C TYR A 195 28.22 -1.40 15.39
N LYS A 196 29.17 -0.93 16.16
CA LYS A 196 30.23 0.01 15.72
C LYS A 196 31.19 -0.59 14.71
N SER A 197 31.20 -1.90 14.49
CA SER A 197 31.98 -2.55 13.43
C SER A 197 31.38 -2.32 12.03
N ILE A 198 30.13 -1.88 11.93
CA ILE A 198 29.50 -1.49 10.66
C ILE A 198 30.17 -0.19 10.19
N PRO A 199 30.72 -0.15 8.96
CA PRO A 199 31.39 1.04 8.45
C PRO A 199 30.48 2.27 8.42
N ASP A 200 31.06 3.46 8.53
CA ASP A 200 30.33 4.69 8.29
C ASP A 200 29.80 4.73 6.84
N GLY A 201 28.53 5.14 6.69
CA GLY A 201 27.89 5.14 5.38
C GLY A 201 26.44 5.58 5.42
N LYS A 202 25.74 5.38 4.29
CA LYS A 202 24.29 5.60 4.16
C LYS A 202 23.61 4.28 3.81
N TYR A 203 22.63 3.90 4.59
CA TYR A 203 22.03 2.58 4.59
C TYR A 203 20.50 2.62 4.44
N LEU A 204 19.95 1.64 3.78
CA LEU A 204 18.56 1.29 3.95
C LEU A 204 18.44 0.52 5.28
N MET A 205 17.69 1.05 6.24
CA MET A 205 17.47 0.40 7.52
C MET A 205 16.12 -0.29 7.55
N ILE A 206 16.10 -1.60 7.86
CA ILE A 206 14.86 -2.41 7.94
C ILE A 206 14.69 -2.93 9.36
N GLN A 207 13.67 -2.48 10.05
CA GLN A 207 13.28 -2.90 11.40
C GLN A 207 12.46 -4.19 11.33
N CYS A 208 13.04 -5.29 11.85
CA CYS A 208 12.46 -6.65 11.82
C CYS A 208 12.16 -7.19 13.24
N THR A 209 12.22 -6.35 14.29
CA THR A 209 11.86 -6.74 15.66
C THR A 209 10.41 -6.44 15.96
N SER A 210 9.91 -6.91 17.09
CA SER A 210 8.59 -6.54 17.63
C SER A 210 8.62 -5.27 18.48
N VAL A 211 9.76 -4.60 18.64
CA VAL A 211 9.88 -3.38 19.45
C VAL A 211 9.23 -2.22 18.72
N GLY A 212 8.29 -1.58 19.37
CA GLY A 212 7.43 -0.53 18.79
C GLY A 212 5.97 -0.96 18.63
N LEU A 213 5.62 -2.22 18.95
CA LEU A 213 4.24 -2.72 18.94
C LEU A 213 3.41 -2.18 20.12
N HIS A 214 4.05 -1.90 21.25
CA HIS A 214 3.36 -1.52 22.48
C HIS A 214 3.63 -0.06 22.86
N GLU A 215 2.66 0.54 23.52
CA GLU A 215 2.83 1.88 24.08
C GLU A 215 3.96 1.85 25.12
N GLY A 216 4.88 2.82 25.01
CA GLY A 216 6.07 2.89 25.86
C GLY A 216 7.29 2.16 25.32
N ASP A 217 7.18 1.41 24.23
CA ASP A 217 8.36 0.85 23.57
C ASP A 217 9.30 1.96 23.10
N GLY A 218 10.62 1.69 23.21
CA GLY A 218 11.69 2.55 22.73
C GLY A 218 12.12 2.22 21.29
N MET A 219 13.37 2.59 20.98
CA MET A 219 14.01 2.19 19.72
C MET A 219 14.32 0.68 19.72
N PRO A 220 14.39 0.03 18.53
CA PRO A 220 14.74 -1.40 18.43
C PRO A 220 16.05 -1.75 19.14
N PHE A 221 17.00 -0.82 19.10
CA PHE A 221 18.27 -0.86 19.81
C PHE A 221 18.66 0.54 20.27
N ASP A 222 19.26 0.65 21.45
CA ASP A 222 19.77 1.92 21.99
C ASP A 222 21.21 2.18 21.50
N PHE A 223 21.34 2.46 20.21
CA PHE A 223 22.64 2.74 19.57
C PHE A 223 22.99 4.23 19.49
N GLY A 224 22.05 5.10 19.90
CA GLY A 224 22.18 6.54 19.84
C GLY A 224 21.95 7.14 18.44
N ASP A 225 21.84 8.48 18.42
CA ASP A 225 21.45 9.24 17.21
C ASP A 225 22.42 9.07 16.04
N ALA A 226 23.74 8.94 16.33
CA ALA A 226 24.75 8.80 15.29
C ALA A 226 24.58 7.54 14.44
N PHE A 227 24.12 6.43 15.03
CA PHE A 227 23.83 5.22 14.28
C PHE A 227 22.61 5.40 13.35
N TYR A 228 21.53 5.95 13.89
CA TYR A 228 20.31 6.15 13.09
C TYR A 228 20.48 7.24 12.03
N ALA A 229 21.39 8.21 12.25
CA ALA A 229 21.75 9.21 11.23
C ALA A 229 22.44 8.60 9.99
N MET A 230 22.88 7.36 10.04
CA MET A 230 23.33 6.62 8.85
C MET A 230 22.18 6.17 7.94
N ALA A 231 20.92 6.28 8.36
CA ALA A 231 19.79 5.95 7.50
C ALA A 231 19.70 6.89 6.29
N LYS A 232 19.41 6.34 5.12
CA LYS A 232 18.97 7.07 3.93
C LYS A 232 17.49 6.81 3.62
N ALA A 233 16.97 5.68 4.11
CA ALA A 233 15.57 5.32 4.13
C ALA A 233 15.33 4.33 5.27
N GLY A 234 14.11 4.32 5.81
CA GLY A 234 13.68 3.42 6.88
C GLY A 234 12.48 2.55 6.45
N VAL A 235 12.49 1.29 6.86
CA VAL A 235 11.38 0.37 6.69
C VAL A 235 11.08 -0.27 8.03
N ASP A 236 9.85 -0.16 8.50
CA ASP A 236 9.38 -0.86 9.69
C ASP A 236 8.34 -1.91 9.31
N LEU A 237 8.53 -3.16 9.69
CA LEU A 237 7.53 -4.19 9.38
C LEU A 237 6.27 -4.06 10.24
N ILE A 238 6.30 -3.25 11.30
CA ILE A 238 5.14 -2.93 12.12
C ILE A 238 4.25 -1.93 11.38
N TYR A 239 2.95 -2.17 11.33
CA TYR A 239 1.96 -1.26 10.75
C TYR A 239 0.98 -0.68 11.78
N ASN A 240 0.86 -1.28 12.93
CA ASN A 240 0.06 -0.78 14.05
C ASN A 240 0.88 -0.82 15.35
N PRO A 241 1.21 0.33 15.95
CA PRO A 241 0.82 1.69 15.59
C PRO A 241 1.42 2.17 14.25
N ALA A 242 0.75 3.16 13.61
CA ALA A 242 1.19 3.74 12.33
C ALA A 242 2.57 4.39 12.42
N GLN A 243 2.94 4.90 13.59
CA GLN A 243 4.16 5.65 13.88
C GLN A 243 4.87 5.04 15.09
N THR A 244 5.78 4.11 14.83
CA THR A 244 6.67 3.54 15.84
C THR A 244 7.77 4.54 16.24
N PRO A 245 8.49 4.33 17.36
CA PRO A 245 9.67 5.13 17.69
C PRO A 245 10.70 5.17 16.55
N PHE A 246 10.94 4.05 15.86
CA PHE A 246 11.83 3.98 14.71
C PHE A 246 11.37 4.91 13.57
N LEU A 247 10.11 4.88 13.18
CA LEU A 247 9.57 5.74 12.13
C LEU A 247 9.59 7.23 12.51
N LYS A 248 9.32 7.55 13.78
CA LYS A 248 9.44 8.92 14.31
C LYS A 248 10.87 9.44 14.20
N GLU A 249 11.86 8.57 14.46
CA GLU A 249 13.27 8.93 14.31
C GLU A 249 13.64 9.18 12.85
N MET A 250 13.21 8.32 11.93
CA MET A 250 13.39 8.53 10.48
C MET A 250 12.78 9.88 10.02
N ALA A 251 11.60 10.22 10.52
CA ALA A 251 10.95 11.50 10.22
C ALA A 251 11.75 12.71 10.72
N LYS A 252 12.35 12.64 11.94
CA LYS A 252 13.23 13.70 12.45
C LYS A 252 14.47 13.87 11.59
N LEU A 253 15.03 12.78 11.07
CA LEU A 253 16.18 12.80 10.17
C LEU A 253 15.82 13.28 8.76
N GLY A 254 14.53 13.46 8.45
CA GLY A 254 14.06 13.90 7.13
C GLY A 254 14.27 12.86 6.02
N VAL A 255 14.43 11.57 6.37
CA VAL A 255 14.59 10.49 5.41
C VAL A 255 13.27 9.78 5.09
N PRO A 256 13.07 9.26 3.87
CA PRO A 256 11.89 8.47 3.52
C PRO A 256 11.76 7.27 4.46
N ALA A 257 10.55 7.02 4.95
CA ALA A 257 10.30 5.85 5.76
C ALA A 257 8.88 5.31 5.56
N VAL A 258 8.73 3.98 5.62
CA VAL A 258 7.48 3.27 5.39
C VAL A 258 7.23 2.26 6.49
N ASN A 259 5.93 2.06 6.84
CA ASN A 259 5.51 1.01 7.74
C ASN A 259 5.06 -0.27 6.99
N GLY A 260 4.77 -1.34 7.74
CA GLY A 260 4.41 -2.65 7.20
C GLY A 260 3.03 -2.75 6.53
N LEU A 261 2.22 -1.68 6.49
CA LEU A 261 0.84 -1.77 5.99
C LEU A 261 0.77 -2.14 4.51
N LYS A 262 1.66 -1.59 3.68
CA LYS A 262 1.74 -1.98 2.26
C LYS A 262 2.27 -3.39 2.05
N MET A 263 3.14 -3.89 2.93
CA MET A 263 3.53 -5.30 2.91
C MET A 263 2.31 -6.19 3.18
N LEU A 264 1.51 -5.88 4.20
CA LEU A 264 0.26 -6.59 4.49
C LEU A 264 -0.70 -6.55 3.30
N LEU A 265 -0.86 -5.40 2.65
CA LEU A 265 -1.67 -5.25 1.44
C LEU A 265 -1.19 -6.17 0.32
N TYR A 266 0.05 -6.01 -0.11
CA TYR A 266 0.55 -6.68 -1.31
C TYR A 266 0.71 -8.19 -1.12
N GLN A 267 1.06 -8.69 0.07
CA GLN A 267 1.08 -10.13 0.31
C GLN A 267 -0.32 -10.76 0.19
N GLY A 268 -1.36 -10.02 0.64
CA GLY A 268 -2.75 -10.46 0.49
C GLY A 268 -3.22 -10.41 -0.96
N ILE A 269 -2.91 -9.34 -1.70
CA ILE A 269 -3.22 -9.24 -3.13
C ILE A 269 -2.55 -10.38 -3.90
N LEU A 270 -1.26 -10.63 -3.71
CA LEU A 270 -0.54 -11.72 -4.37
C LEU A 270 -1.14 -13.10 -4.05
N ALA A 271 -1.58 -13.32 -2.80
CA ALA A 271 -2.29 -14.54 -2.44
C ALA A 271 -3.62 -14.66 -3.21
N TYR A 272 -4.38 -13.57 -3.30
CA TYR A 272 -5.65 -13.54 -4.02
C TYR A 272 -5.48 -13.77 -5.53
N GLU A 273 -4.47 -13.17 -6.14
CA GLU A 273 -4.11 -13.39 -7.54
C GLU A 273 -3.74 -14.85 -7.82
N LEU A 274 -3.00 -15.50 -6.90
CA LEU A 274 -2.64 -16.91 -7.00
C LEU A 274 -3.87 -17.84 -6.91
N TRP A 275 -4.85 -17.52 -6.08
CA TRP A 275 -6.06 -18.32 -5.91
C TRP A 275 -7.03 -18.23 -7.08
N ASN A 276 -7.11 -17.06 -7.71
CA ASN A 276 -8.11 -16.72 -8.71
C ASN A 276 -7.57 -16.63 -10.14
N ASP A 277 -6.25 -16.84 -10.34
CA ASP A 277 -5.57 -16.72 -11.65
C ASP A 277 -5.92 -15.39 -12.36
N LEU A 278 -5.84 -14.28 -11.62
CA LEU A 278 -6.12 -12.94 -12.12
C LEU A 278 -5.06 -11.93 -11.70
N THR A 279 -5.16 -10.71 -12.21
CA THR A 279 -4.33 -9.58 -11.79
C THR A 279 -5.21 -8.47 -11.24
N VAL A 280 -4.91 -7.99 -10.03
CA VAL A 280 -5.63 -6.91 -9.35
C VAL A 280 -5.18 -5.57 -9.91
N SER A 281 -6.14 -4.73 -10.33
CA SER A 281 -5.84 -3.40 -10.87
C SER A 281 -5.28 -2.43 -9.81
N GLU A 282 -4.59 -1.37 -10.26
CA GLU A 282 -4.11 -0.32 -9.35
C GLU A 282 -5.26 0.37 -8.61
N THR A 283 -6.36 0.64 -9.28
CA THR A 283 -7.56 1.23 -8.66
C THR A 283 -8.08 0.36 -7.53
N LEU A 284 -8.19 -0.95 -7.77
CA LEU A 284 -8.69 -1.88 -6.75
C LEU A 284 -7.68 -2.05 -5.62
N THR A 285 -6.38 -2.08 -5.93
CA THR A 285 -5.30 -2.06 -4.92
C THR A 285 -5.43 -0.84 -4.00
N ASP A 286 -5.66 0.35 -4.56
CA ASP A 286 -5.84 1.58 -3.78
C ASP A 286 -7.11 1.54 -2.92
N LYS A 287 -8.21 0.97 -3.41
CA LYS A 287 -9.45 0.75 -2.61
C LYS A 287 -9.20 -0.15 -1.41
N VAL A 288 -8.53 -1.28 -1.62
CA VAL A 288 -8.18 -2.22 -0.54
C VAL A 288 -7.25 -1.54 0.48
N TYR A 289 -6.27 -0.78 0.00
CA TYR A 289 -5.37 -0.04 0.89
C TYR A 289 -6.11 0.97 1.76
N LEU A 290 -7.06 1.70 1.17
CA LEU A 290 -7.90 2.64 1.88
C LEU A 290 -8.79 1.94 2.92
N ALA A 291 -9.39 0.80 2.56
CA ALA A 291 -10.18 -0.01 3.49
C ALA A 291 -9.35 -0.51 4.68
N LEU A 292 -8.11 -0.94 4.45
CA LEU A 292 -7.17 -1.32 5.51
C LEU A 292 -6.84 -0.13 6.43
N GLN A 293 -6.56 1.04 5.87
CA GLN A 293 -6.30 2.25 6.68
C GLN A 293 -7.50 2.61 7.55
N ASP A 294 -8.71 2.53 7.00
CA ASP A 294 -9.94 2.79 7.77
C ASP A 294 -10.16 1.77 8.89
N ALA A 295 -9.91 0.50 8.61
CA ALA A 295 -10.07 -0.57 9.61
C ALA A 295 -9.08 -0.44 10.79
N ILE A 296 -7.85 0.00 10.52
CA ILE A 296 -6.79 0.10 11.53
C ILE A 296 -6.83 1.44 12.28
N TYR A 297 -6.93 2.55 11.53
CA TYR A 297 -6.71 3.89 12.07
C TYR A 297 -8.00 4.69 12.23
N GLY A 298 -9.14 4.10 11.83
CA GLY A 298 -10.44 4.78 11.74
C GLY A 298 -10.54 5.71 10.53
N LYS A 299 -11.75 5.84 10.01
CA LYS A 299 -12.04 6.78 8.92
C LYS A 299 -11.87 8.22 9.40
N LYS A 300 -10.94 8.96 8.81
CA LYS A 300 -10.60 10.35 9.20
C LYS A 300 -11.04 11.40 8.18
N ARG A 301 -11.76 11.00 7.14
CA ARG A 301 -12.20 11.88 6.04
C ARG A 301 -13.72 12.05 6.03
N GLY A 302 -14.19 13.15 5.44
CA GLY A 302 -15.60 13.41 5.19
C GLY A 302 -16.19 12.49 4.10
N ASP A 303 -17.49 12.58 3.87
CA ASP A 303 -18.24 11.75 2.91
C ASP A 303 -18.31 12.35 1.50
N ASN A 304 -17.45 13.31 1.20
CA ASN A 304 -17.36 13.91 -0.13
C ASN A 304 -16.47 13.10 -1.07
N ILE A 305 -16.71 13.25 -2.36
CA ILE A 305 -15.88 12.72 -3.44
C ILE A 305 -15.07 13.88 -4.01
N VAL A 306 -13.76 13.80 -3.95
CA VAL A 306 -12.86 14.84 -4.45
C VAL A 306 -12.13 14.33 -5.69
N LEU A 307 -12.26 15.04 -6.81
CA LEU A 307 -11.64 14.68 -8.08
C LEU A 307 -10.45 15.60 -8.36
N ILE A 308 -9.25 15.06 -8.40
CA ILE A 308 -8.02 15.74 -8.78
C ILE A 308 -7.48 15.19 -10.09
N GLY A 309 -6.55 15.90 -10.72
CA GLY A 309 -5.87 15.44 -11.94
C GLY A 309 -5.58 16.56 -12.91
N TYR A 310 -4.84 16.21 -13.96
CA TYR A 310 -4.42 17.14 -14.99
C TYR A 310 -5.61 17.71 -15.79
N MET A 311 -5.37 18.80 -16.53
CA MET A 311 -6.36 19.30 -17.48
C MET A 311 -6.72 18.22 -18.51
N GLY A 312 -7.99 18.11 -18.91
CA GLY A 312 -8.42 17.07 -19.84
C GLY A 312 -8.59 15.66 -19.24
N ALA A 313 -8.26 15.45 -17.95
CA ALA A 313 -8.50 14.18 -17.27
C ALA A 313 -9.97 13.84 -17.04
N GLY A 314 -10.91 14.75 -17.33
CA GLY A 314 -12.36 14.47 -17.26
C GLY A 314 -13.03 14.88 -15.94
N LYS A 315 -12.36 15.56 -15.02
CA LYS A 315 -12.89 15.92 -13.69
C LYS A 315 -14.30 16.50 -13.70
N THR A 316 -14.54 17.53 -14.51
CA THR A 316 -15.84 18.21 -14.59
C THR A 316 -16.91 17.31 -15.22
N THR A 317 -16.56 16.52 -16.25
CA THR A 317 -17.49 15.60 -16.93
C THR A 317 -17.89 14.45 -16.02
N VAL A 318 -16.91 13.76 -15.45
CA VAL A 318 -17.12 12.65 -14.51
C VAL A 318 -17.84 13.18 -13.26
N GLY A 319 -17.40 14.33 -12.73
CA GLY A 319 -17.96 14.91 -11.51
C GLY A 319 -19.44 15.26 -11.63
N LYS A 320 -19.84 15.90 -12.72
CA LYS A 320 -21.27 16.22 -12.96
C LYS A 320 -22.12 14.97 -13.13
N ALA A 321 -21.64 13.98 -13.90
CA ALA A 321 -22.37 12.74 -14.12
C ALA A 321 -22.49 11.94 -12.80
N LEU A 322 -21.43 11.85 -12.02
CA LEU A 322 -21.43 11.16 -10.75
C LEU A 322 -22.33 11.84 -9.71
N ALA A 323 -22.26 13.17 -9.61
CA ALA A 323 -23.13 13.94 -8.72
C ALA A 323 -24.62 13.72 -9.05
N GLY A 324 -24.97 13.72 -10.35
CA GLY A 324 -26.33 13.40 -10.80
C GLY A 324 -26.76 11.97 -10.44
N LYS A 325 -25.86 10.98 -10.60
CA LYS A 325 -26.14 9.56 -10.26
C LYS A 325 -26.36 9.34 -8.75
N LEU A 326 -25.62 10.10 -7.91
CA LEU A 326 -25.65 9.96 -6.46
C LEU A 326 -26.66 10.91 -5.76
N GLY A 327 -27.19 11.91 -6.46
CA GLY A 327 -27.98 12.98 -5.84
C GLY A 327 -27.13 13.93 -4.99
N TYR A 328 -25.85 14.11 -5.32
CA TYR A 328 -24.90 14.96 -4.63
C TYR A 328 -24.82 16.35 -5.27
N GLU A 329 -24.36 17.35 -4.51
CA GLU A 329 -23.99 18.66 -5.05
C GLU A 329 -22.70 18.56 -5.86
N PHE A 330 -22.67 19.11 -7.09
CA PHE A 330 -21.42 19.22 -7.86
C PHE A 330 -20.77 20.58 -7.60
N ILE A 331 -19.50 20.59 -7.21
CA ILE A 331 -18.71 21.81 -6.96
C ILE A 331 -17.45 21.76 -7.82
N ASP A 332 -17.24 22.81 -8.63
CA ASP A 332 -15.97 23.07 -9.31
C ASP A 332 -15.24 24.19 -8.56
N THR A 333 -14.05 23.93 -8.02
CA THR A 333 -13.36 24.88 -7.14
C THR A 333 -12.95 26.15 -7.87
N ASP A 334 -12.65 26.07 -9.17
CA ASP A 334 -12.30 27.24 -9.98
C ASP A 334 -13.53 28.16 -10.14
N LEU A 335 -14.69 27.60 -10.48
CA LEU A 335 -15.96 28.35 -10.59
C LEU A 335 -16.41 28.88 -9.21
N TYR A 336 -16.16 28.14 -8.15
CA TYR A 336 -16.51 28.55 -6.80
C TYR A 336 -15.72 29.79 -6.39
N ILE A 337 -14.41 29.84 -6.69
CA ILE A 337 -13.56 31.03 -6.46
C ILE A 337 -14.03 32.22 -7.29
N GLU A 338 -14.32 32.03 -8.59
CA GLU A 338 -14.80 33.09 -9.46
C GLU A 338 -16.12 33.71 -8.94
N ALA A 339 -17.02 32.87 -8.47
CA ALA A 339 -18.31 33.33 -7.89
C ALA A 339 -18.10 34.12 -6.58
N GLN A 340 -17.19 33.71 -5.71
CA GLN A 340 -16.87 34.45 -4.47
C GLN A 340 -16.21 35.82 -4.74
N GLU A 341 -15.28 35.86 -5.68
CA GLU A 341 -14.51 37.04 -6.02
C GLU A 341 -15.25 38.00 -6.96
N GLY A 342 -16.30 37.51 -7.63
CA GLY A 342 -17.04 38.31 -8.64
C GLY A 342 -16.21 38.66 -9.89
N MET A 343 -15.14 37.89 -10.14
CA MET A 343 -14.23 38.10 -11.27
C MET A 343 -13.64 36.79 -11.75
N THR A 344 -13.16 36.75 -13.00
CA THR A 344 -12.54 35.58 -13.59
C THR A 344 -11.17 35.30 -12.98
N ILE A 345 -10.72 34.02 -13.04
CA ILE A 345 -9.37 33.65 -12.57
C ILE A 345 -8.27 34.45 -13.28
N PRO A 346 -8.29 34.67 -14.61
CA PRO A 346 -7.34 35.58 -15.26
C PRO A 346 -7.30 36.99 -14.66
N ASP A 347 -8.48 37.56 -14.37
CA ASP A 347 -8.56 38.89 -13.71
C ASP A 347 -7.97 38.87 -12.29
N ILE A 348 -8.17 37.79 -11.53
CA ILE A 348 -7.59 37.63 -10.20
C ILE A 348 -6.05 37.59 -10.32
N PHE A 349 -5.49 36.84 -11.26
CA PHE A 349 -4.05 36.81 -11.48
C PHE A 349 -3.50 38.20 -11.85
N GLU A 350 -4.17 38.88 -12.78
CA GLU A 350 -3.75 40.24 -13.23
C GLU A 350 -3.83 41.28 -12.12
N LYS A 351 -4.95 41.31 -11.37
CA LYS A 351 -5.22 42.37 -10.41
C LYS A 351 -4.65 42.13 -9.02
N LYS A 352 -4.60 40.85 -8.59
CA LYS A 352 -4.25 40.48 -7.20
C LYS A 352 -3.03 39.52 -7.12
N GLY A 353 -2.59 38.97 -8.24
CA GLY A 353 -1.41 38.13 -8.34
C GLY A 353 -1.63 36.66 -7.94
N GLU A 354 -0.66 35.83 -8.28
CA GLU A 354 -0.73 34.36 -8.06
C GLU A 354 -0.82 33.99 -6.57
N ALA A 355 -0.05 34.66 -5.70
CA ALA A 355 -0.04 34.35 -4.28
C ALA A 355 -1.42 34.49 -3.62
N TYR A 356 -2.18 35.52 -4.06
CA TYR A 356 -3.55 35.73 -3.59
C TYR A 356 -4.47 34.60 -4.04
N PHE A 357 -4.40 34.21 -5.33
CA PHE A 357 -5.19 33.09 -5.86
C PHE A 357 -4.89 31.80 -5.10
N ARG A 358 -3.62 31.50 -4.81
CA ARG A 358 -3.23 30.32 -4.01
C ARG A 358 -3.80 30.34 -2.59
N THR A 359 -3.97 31.53 -2.01
CA THR A 359 -4.64 31.66 -0.70
C THR A 359 -6.13 31.36 -0.82
N LEU A 360 -6.78 31.81 -1.89
CA LEU A 360 -8.19 31.48 -2.16
C LEU A 360 -8.41 29.98 -2.33
N GLU A 361 -7.56 29.31 -3.10
CA GLU A 361 -7.62 27.84 -3.24
C GLU A 361 -7.61 27.14 -1.86
N THR A 362 -6.71 27.54 -0.97
CA THR A 362 -6.61 26.96 0.39
C THR A 362 -7.86 27.27 1.23
N ASN A 363 -8.40 28.49 1.15
CA ASN A 363 -9.59 28.89 1.90
C ASN A 363 -10.84 28.12 1.45
N VAL A 364 -11.01 27.93 0.15
CA VAL A 364 -12.13 27.14 -0.40
C VAL A 364 -12.10 25.72 0.12
N ILE A 365 -10.92 25.07 0.19
CA ILE A 365 -10.83 23.72 0.75
C ILE A 365 -11.30 23.71 2.23
N LYS A 366 -10.90 24.73 3.02
CA LYS A 366 -11.31 24.83 4.42
C LYS A 366 -12.82 24.99 4.57
N GLU A 367 -13.47 25.77 3.70
CA GLU A 367 -14.92 25.90 3.66
C GLU A 367 -15.61 24.59 3.27
N LEU A 368 -15.05 23.86 2.30
CA LEU A 368 -15.60 22.60 1.82
C LEU A 368 -15.54 21.45 2.86
N ARG A 369 -14.76 21.59 3.93
CA ARG A 369 -14.75 20.61 5.05
C ARG A 369 -16.08 20.52 5.78
N GLU A 370 -16.86 21.62 5.79
CA GLU A 370 -18.16 21.68 6.46
C GLU A 370 -19.30 21.13 5.59
N LYS A 371 -19.02 20.85 4.30
CA LYS A 371 -20.01 20.25 3.37
C LYS A 371 -19.93 18.74 3.39
N THR A 372 -21.06 18.11 3.12
CA THR A 372 -21.21 16.66 2.96
C THR A 372 -21.99 16.35 1.69
N HIS A 373 -21.81 15.14 1.15
CA HIS A 373 -22.51 14.68 -0.06
C HIS A 373 -22.27 15.57 -1.29
N CYS A 374 -21.01 15.98 -1.46
CA CYS A 374 -20.54 16.75 -2.61
C CYS A 374 -19.61 15.93 -3.49
N VAL A 375 -19.67 16.16 -4.81
CA VAL A 375 -18.61 15.79 -5.75
C VAL A 375 -17.85 17.05 -6.11
N ILE A 376 -16.59 17.12 -5.72
CA ILE A 376 -15.74 18.30 -5.80
C ILE A 376 -14.68 18.10 -6.88
N ALA A 377 -14.73 18.85 -7.96
CA ALA A 377 -13.70 18.87 -9.00
C ALA A 377 -12.72 20.03 -8.72
N THR A 378 -11.43 19.72 -8.57
CA THR A 378 -10.44 20.75 -8.24
C THR A 378 -9.80 21.37 -9.48
N GLY A 379 -9.35 22.62 -9.36
CA GLY A 379 -8.37 23.21 -10.26
C GLY A 379 -7.09 22.35 -10.34
N GLY A 380 -6.47 22.26 -11.50
CA GLY A 380 -5.29 21.39 -11.70
C GLY A 380 -4.06 21.80 -10.89
N GLY A 381 -3.96 23.06 -10.45
CA GLY A 381 -2.87 23.54 -9.61
C GLY A 381 -3.07 23.33 -8.12
N LEU A 382 -4.31 23.20 -7.69
CA LEU A 382 -4.71 23.19 -6.29
C LEU A 382 -4.02 22.09 -5.46
N PRO A 383 -3.95 20.80 -5.90
CA PRO A 383 -3.31 19.73 -5.14
C PRO A 383 -1.78 19.78 -5.14
N LEU A 384 -1.15 20.66 -5.89
CA LEU A 384 0.32 20.73 -5.97
C LEU A 384 0.97 21.24 -4.69
N ARG A 385 0.24 22.00 -3.88
CA ARG A 385 0.70 22.40 -2.54
C ARG A 385 0.39 21.31 -1.52
N LYS A 386 1.40 20.92 -0.75
CA LYS A 386 1.26 19.85 0.25
C LYS A 386 0.13 20.16 1.26
N GLU A 387 0.03 21.39 1.76
CA GLU A 387 -1.05 21.83 2.65
C GLU A 387 -2.43 21.53 2.05
N ASN A 388 -2.64 21.88 0.77
CA ASN A 388 -3.91 21.66 0.10
C ASN A 388 -4.21 20.16 -0.08
N SER A 389 -3.20 19.37 -0.47
CA SER A 389 -3.38 17.92 -0.62
C SER A 389 -3.74 17.24 0.69
N ASP A 390 -3.14 17.65 1.80
CA ASP A 390 -3.47 17.14 3.13
C ASP A 390 -4.91 17.53 3.54
N LEU A 391 -5.31 18.76 3.33
CA LEU A 391 -6.68 19.24 3.60
C LEU A 391 -7.74 18.53 2.72
N LEU A 392 -7.46 18.30 1.44
CA LEU A 392 -8.38 17.58 0.56
C LEU A 392 -8.68 16.17 1.07
N LYS A 393 -7.67 15.50 1.65
CA LYS A 393 -7.84 14.16 2.24
C LYS A 393 -8.75 14.15 3.48
N GLU A 394 -8.88 15.29 4.17
CA GLU A 394 -9.83 15.44 5.27
C GLU A 394 -11.26 15.74 4.76
N VAL A 395 -11.37 16.46 3.64
CA VAL A 395 -12.66 16.83 3.02
C VAL A 395 -13.42 15.60 2.51
N GLY A 396 -12.73 14.61 1.94
CA GLY A 396 -13.38 13.42 1.40
C GLY A 396 -12.41 12.40 0.83
N THR A 397 -12.95 11.39 0.14
CA THR A 397 -12.14 10.44 -0.62
C THR A 397 -11.62 11.10 -1.89
N VAL A 398 -10.30 11.20 -2.03
CA VAL A 398 -9.63 11.88 -3.14
C VAL A 398 -9.29 10.87 -4.23
N TYR A 399 -9.87 11.08 -5.42
CA TYR A 399 -9.63 10.29 -6.62
C TYR A 399 -8.76 11.06 -7.61
N TYR A 400 -7.65 10.46 -8.02
CA TYR A 400 -6.81 11.00 -9.07
C TYR A 400 -7.25 10.45 -10.42
N LEU A 401 -7.92 11.29 -11.21
CA LEU A 401 -8.30 10.96 -12.58
C LEU A 401 -7.11 11.10 -13.52
N MET A 402 -6.74 9.99 -14.16
CA MET A 402 -5.59 9.89 -15.04
C MET A 402 -6.04 9.66 -16.48
N ALA A 403 -5.34 10.26 -17.41
CA ALA A 403 -5.39 9.95 -18.85
C ALA A 403 -3.97 10.05 -19.41
N ASP A 404 -3.67 9.34 -20.49
CA ASP A 404 -2.40 9.49 -21.18
C ASP A 404 -2.26 10.82 -21.93
N ALA A 405 -1.08 11.09 -22.45
CA ALA A 405 -0.82 12.36 -23.15
C ALA A 405 -1.62 12.49 -24.44
N ASP A 406 -1.82 11.40 -25.17
CA ASP A 406 -2.57 11.39 -26.44
C ASP A 406 -4.05 11.73 -26.21
N THR A 407 -4.67 11.05 -25.28
CA THR A 407 -6.08 11.30 -24.88
C THR A 407 -6.24 12.71 -24.31
N THR A 408 -5.31 13.13 -23.44
CA THR A 408 -5.32 14.49 -22.89
C THR A 408 -5.23 15.54 -24.00
N TYR A 409 -4.29 15.41 -24.93
CA TYR A 409 -4.15 16.32 -26.06
C TYR A 409 -5.38 16.32 -26.94
N ALA A 410 -5.92 15.15 -27.30
CA ALA A 410 -7.14 15.04 -28.10
C ALA A 410 -8.32 15.78 -27.48
N ARG A 411 -8.46 15.71 -26.15
CA ARG A 411 -9.55 16.37 -25.40
C ARG A 411 -9.38 17.88 -25.26
N VAL A 412 -8.14 18.41 -25.26
CA VAL A 412 -7.88 19.84 -25.00
C VAL A 412 -7.43 20.65 -26.21
N LYS A 413 -7.05 20.04 -27.34
CA LYS A 413 -6.49 20.73 -28.52
C LYS A 413 -7.40 21.79 -29.14
N HIS A 414 -8.69 21.73 -28.93
CA HIS A 414 -9.67 22.71 -29.43
C HIS A 414 -10.11 23.73 -28.36
N CYS A 415 -9.57 23.65 -27.15
CA CYS A 415 -9.92 24.58 -26.07
C CYS A 415 -9.10 25.86 -26.18
N THR A 416 -9.75 26.98 -26.47
CA THR A 416 -9.11 28.32 -26.62
C THR A 416 -8.82 28.99 -25.28
N ASN A 417 -9.44 28.54 -24.20
CA ASN A 417 -9.36 29.14 -22.86
C ASN A 417 -8.24 28.53 -21.99
N ARG A 418 -7.17 28.00 -22.59
CA ARG A 418 -6.05 27.38 -21.87
C ARG A 418 -4.70 28.04 -22.20
N PRO A 419 -4.30 29.10 -21.46
CA PRO A 419 -3.06 29.84 -21.72
C PRO A 419 -1.81 28.97 -21.73
N LEU A 420 -1.76 27.92 -20.87
CA LEU A 420 -0.61 27.02 -20.76
C LEU A 420 -0.35 26.17 -22.02
N LEU A 421 -1.34 26.05 -22.92
CA LEU A 421 -1.21 25.31 -24.17
C LEU A 421 -1.03 26.23 -25.41
N GLN A 422 -0.97 27.55 -25.22
CA GLN A 422 -0.66 28.53 -26.26
C GLN A 422 0.86 28.61 -26.44
N CYS A 423 1.46 27.56 -27.00
CA CYS A 423 2.91 27.42 -27.26
C CYS A 423 3.13 26.66 -28.57
N ASP A 424 4.37 26.65 -29.07
CA ASP A 424 4.73 26.04 -30.35
C ASP A 424 4.47 24.53 -30.40
N ASP A 425 4.67 23.82 -29.27
CA ASP A 425 4.40 22.39 -29.15
C ASP A 425 3.56 22.08 -27.90
N PRO A 426 2.22 22.17 -27.99
CA PRO A 426 1.33 21.84 -26.88
C PRO A 426 1.42 20.38 -26.40
N TYR A 427 1.73 19.44 -27.29
CA TYR A 427 1.83 18.03 -26.94
C TYR A 427 3.06 17.75 -26.05
N ALA A 428 4.24 18.22 -26.46
CA ALA A 428 5.44 18.11 -25.62
C ALA A 428 5.26 18.82 -24.27
N LYS A 429 4.56 19.95 -24.25
CA LYS A 429 4.23 20.65 -23.01
C LYS A 429 3.36 19.81 -22.08
N ILE A 430 2.34 19.13 -22.61
CA ILE A 430 1.49 18.20 -21.84
C ILE A 430 2.33 17.09 -21.25
N GLN A 431 3.16 16.40 -22.05
CA GLN A 431 4.02 15.31 -21.57
C GLN A 431 4.95 15.76 -20.43
N ALA A 432 5.60 16.92 -20.59
CA ALA A 432 6.49 17.47 -19.56
C ALA A 432 5.76 17.76 -18.25
N MET A 433 4.60 18.40 -18.32
CA MET A 433 3.80 18.73 -17.14
C MET A 433 3.19 17.48 -16.47
N MET A 434 2.80 16.46 -17.23
CA MET A 434 2.32 15.20 -16.68
C MET A 434 3.44 14.45 -15.95
N LYS A 435 4.64 14.43 -16.51
CA LYS A 435 5.83 13.85 -15.86
C LYS A 435 6.17 14.59 -14.55
N GLU A 436 6.13 15.90 -14.55
CA GLU A 436 6.42 16.74 -13.37
C GLU A 436 5.39 16.56 -12.28
N ARG A 437 4.08 16.57 -12.62
CA ARG A 437 2.97 16.61 -11.65
C ARG A 437 2.42 15.24 -11.26
N GLY A 438 2.66 14.21 -12.06
CA GLY A 438 2.09 12.88 -11.86
C GLY A 438 2.37 12.31 -10.47
N SER A 439 3.63 12.38 -10.02
CA SER A 439 4.02 11.92 -8.68
C SER A 439 3.40 12.75 -7.55
N VAL A 440 3.10 14.03 -7.79
CA VAL A 440 2.45 14.89 -6.80
C VAL A 440 0.98 14.52 -6.67
N TYR A 441 0.25 14.34 -7.79
CA TYR A 441 -1.14 13.89 -7.74
C TYR A 441 -1.27 12.49 -7.13
N ALA A 442 -0.37 11.56 -7.46
CA ALA A 442 -0.37 10.22 -6.88
C ALA A 442 -0.19 10.22 -5.35
N ARG A 443 0.60 11.15 -4.81
CA ARG A 443 0.71 11.34 -3.35
C ARG A 443 -0.47 12.06 -2.73
N ALA A 444 -1.17 12.89 -3.52
CA ALA A 444 -2.30 13.68 -3.07
C ALA A 444 -3.62 12.90 -3.05
N CYS A 445 -3.72 11.75 -3.71
CA CYS A 445 -4.95 10.96 -3.79
C CYS A 445 -4.99 9.82 -2.76
N HIS A 446 -6.20 9.26 -2.61
CA HIS A 446 -6.42 7.94 -2.00
C HIS A 446 -6.49 6.85 -3.06
N ILE A 447 -7.16 7.11 -4.19
CA ILE A 447 -7.46 6.12 -5.24
C ILE A 447 -7.10 6.73 -6.60
N ARG A 448 -6.43 5.94 -7.45
CA ARG A 448 -6.12 6.29 -8.84
C ARG A 448 -7.16 5.66 -9.77
N VAL A 449 -7.68 6.42 -10.73
CA VAL A 449 -8.68 5.98 -11.70
C VAL A 449 -8.28 6.41 -13.11
N ARG A 450 -8.23 5.49 -14.04
CA ARG A 450 -7.97 5.79 -15.45
C ARG A 450 -9.25 6.23 -16.17
N THR A 451 -9.16 7.31 -16.95
CA THR A 451 -10.29 7.86 -17.70
C THR A 451 -10.09 7.79 -19.22
N ASP A 452 -9.00 7.23 -19.65
CA ASP A 452 -8.67 6.96 -21.06
C ASP A 452 -8.96 5.50 -21.48
N CYS A 453 -9.37 4.68 -20.54
CA CYS A 453 -9.84 3.31 -20.74
C CYS A 453 -11.30 3.21 -20.34
N GLY A 454 -12.16 2.67 -21.22
CA GLY A 454 -13.55 2.44 -20.92
C GLY A 454 -14.49 3.63 -21.14
N THR A 455 -15.76 3.43 -20.80
CA THR A 455 -16.86 4.38 -20.90
C THR A 455 -16.92 5.28 -19.66
N LEU A 456 -17.68 6.37 -19.75
CA LEU A 456 -17.96 7.24 -18.60
C LEU A 456 -18.62 6.46 -17.44
N GLU A 457 -19.48 5.49 -17.76
CA GLU A 457 -20.17 4.69 -16.76
C GLU A 457 -19.20 3.77 -15.99
N GLU A 458 -18.30 3.10 -16.70
CA GLU A 458 -17.24 2.28 -16.09
C GLU A 458 -16.33 3.11 -15.18
N VAL A 459 -15.92 4.30 -15.61
CA VAL A 459 -15.15 5.24 -14.78
C VAL A 459 -15.91 5.65 -13.52
N MET A 460 -17.21 5.91 -13.63
CA MET A 460 -18.05 6.25 -12.45
C MET A 460 -18.19 5.06 -11.49
N ASP A 461 -18.27 3.84 -12.00
CA ASP A 461 -18.38 2.65 -11.17
C ASP A 461 -17.05 2.33 -10.44
N GLU A 462 -15.91 2.71 -11.02
CA GLU A 462 -14.63 2.67 -10.30
C GLU A 462 -14.51 3.70 -9.16
N ILE A 463 -15.29 4.78 -9.18
CA ILE A 463 -15.27 5.83 -8.14
C ILE A 463 -16.19 5.52 -6.96
N LYS A 464 -17.15 4.62 -7.12
CA LYS A 464 -18.12 4.24 -6.07
C LYS A 464 -17.52 3.44 -4.93
#